data_12ebad16224e698f9d74a5af76f748fe
#
_entry.id   12ebad16224e698f9d74a5af76f748fe
#
_cell.length_a   1.000
_cell.length_b   1.000
_cell.length_c   1.000
_cell.angle_alpha   90.00
_cell.angle_beta   90.00
_cell.angle_gamma   90.00
#
_symmetry.space_group_name_H-M   'P 1'
#
loop_
_entity.id
_entity.type
_entity.pdbx_description
1 polymer ?
#
loop_
_entity_poly.entity_id
_entity_poly.type
_entity_poly.pdbx_seq_one_letter_code
_entity_poly.pdbx_strand_id
1 'polypeptide(L)'
;ALDTSNKKAIEAGISVYNRSKGKPIVNSADAAGRIEYVDLAAANDAIVIALCNGEGIAKDNDERMMYCQTLLERGMEHGMEPTDLWFDPLFLVVKGMQDKQMEVLECIKMFSDMGLNSTGGLSNNSNGMPKHIRPIMDSALVAMAMMQGLTSAIVNPNDLRPVSYTHLRAHET
;
A
#
# COMPACT_ATOMS: atom_id res chain seq x y z
N ALA A 1 -1.31 5.02 10.55
CA ALA A 1 -0.35 3.94 10.33
C ALA A 1 0.87 4.11 11.25
N LEU A 2 1.44 3.00 11.67
CA LEU A 2 2.72 2.94 12.37
C LEU A 2 3.80 2.68 11.31
N ASP A 3 4.56 3.72 10.96
CA ASP A 3 5.49 3.72 9.83
C ASP A 3 6.94 3.78 10.33
N THR A 4 7.55 2.63 10.48
CA THR A 4 8.96 2.50 10.89
C THR A 4 9.49 1.09 10.60
N SER A 5 10.79 0.97 10.31
CA SER A 5 11.50 -0.30 10.21
C SER A 5 11.94 -0.87 11.58
N ASN A 6 11.67 -0.18 12.68
CA ASN A 6 12.01 -0.61 14.03
C ASN A 6 10.84 -1.40 14.64
N LYS A 7 10.97 -2.72 14.73
CA LYS A 7 9.94 -3.62 15.28
C LYS A 7 9.51 -3.22 16.69
N LYS A 8 10.45 -2.88 17.58
CA LYS A 8 10.12 -2.46 18.97
C LYS A 8 9.32 -1.16 19.00
N ALA A 9 9.57 -0.24 18.07
CA ALA A 9 8.78 0.99 17.97
C ALA A 9 7.35 0.72 17.48
N ILE A 10 7.15 -0.24 16.57
CA ILE A 10 5.82 -0.69 16.15
C ILE A 10 5.09 -1.33 17.33
N GLU A 11 5.71 -2.26 18.06
CA GLU A 11 5.14 -2.91 19.24
C GLU A 11 4.71 -1.90 20.31
N ALA A 12 5.58 -0.93 20.61
CA ALA A 12 5.27 0.15 21.55
C ALA A 12 4.11 1.03 21.03
N GLY A 13 4.08 1.35 19.74
CA GLY A 13 3.00 2.13 19.13
C GLY A 13 1.66 1.40 19.18
N ILE A 14 1.64 0.11 18.89
CA ILE A 14 0.43 -0.73 18.96
C ILE A 14 -0.11 -0.77 20.39
N SER A 15 0.76 -0.91 21.41
CA SER A 15 0.35 -1.04 22.81
C SER A 15 -0.40 0.18 23.36
N VAL A 16 -0.19 1.35 22.80
CA VAL A 16 -0.84 2.61 23.18
C VAL A 16 -1.86 3.10 22.16
N TYR A 17 -2.10 2.34 21.08
CA TYR A 17 -2.98 2.76 19.99
C TYR A 17 -4.44 2.83 20.44
N ASN A 18 -5.09 3.95 20.17
CA ASN A 18 -6.52 4.10 20.44
C ASN A 18 -7.35 3.45 19.32
N ARG A 19 -7.98 2.32 19.63
CA ARG A 19 -8.76 1.51 18.68
C ARG A 19 -10.19 1.99 18.46
N SER A 20 -10.60 3.11 19.06
CA SER A 20 -11.98 3.63 18.92
C SER A 20 -12.36 4.00 17.48
N LYS A 21 -11.39 4.14 16.59
CA LYS A 21 -11.57 4.48 15.17
C LYS A 21 -11.18 3.34 14.21
N GLY A 22 -10.83 2.17 14.75
CA GLY A 22 -10.44 1.00 13.97
C GLY A 22 -9.10 0.40 14.39
N LYS A 23 -8.66 -0.61 13.62
CA LYS A 23 -7.40 -1.33 13.85
C LYS A 23 -6.19 -0.42 13.57
N PRO A 24 -5.06 -0.59 14.29
CA PRO A 24 -3.80 0.01 13.88
C PRO A 24 -3.35 -0.55 12.53
N ILE A 25 -2.61 0.25 11.77
CA ILE A 25 -2.03 -0.16 10.49
C ILE A 25 -0.51 -0.20 10.65
N VAL A 26 0.10 -1.34 10.38
CA VAL A 26 1.56 -1.54 10.35
C VAL A 26 2.07 -1.25 8.94
N ASN A 27 3.01 -0.34 8.78
CA ASN A 27 3.64 -0.01 7.50
C ASN A 27 5.15 -0.28 7.60
N SER A 28 5.60 -1.30 6.95
CA SER A 28 5.05 -2.34 6.09
C SER A 28 5.79 -3.67 6.28
N ALA A 29 5.13 -4.78 5.96
CA ALA A 29 5.78 -6.07 5.70
C ALA A 29 6.22 -6.16 4.23
N ASP A 30 7.21 -7.00 3.95
CA ASP A 30 7.60 -7.44 2.61
C ASP A 30 7.89 -8.94 2.62
N ALA A 31 8.02 -9.56 1.45
CA ALA A 31 8.18 -11.01 1.34
C ALA A 31 9.60 -11.52 1.68
N ALA A 32 10.53 -10.65 2.02
CA ALA A 32 11.91 -11.02 2.36
C ALA A 32 12.30 -10.61 3.78
N GLY A 33 12.72 -9.37 3.97
CA GLY A 33 13.37 -8.91 5.21
C GLY A 33 12.43 -8.58 6.36
N ARG A 34 11.11 -8.43 6.10
CA ARG A 34 10.11 -7.99 7.09
C ARG A 34 8.82 -8.80 7.06
N ILE A 35 8.89 -10.05 6.66
CA ILE A 35 7.71 -10.93 6.63
C ILE A 35 7.11 -11.14 8.03
N GLU A 36 7.95 -11.11 9.07
CA GLU A 36 7.52 -11.20 10.46
C GLU A 36 6.62 -10.04 10.94
N TYR A 37 6.50 -8.97 10.17
CA TYR A 37 5.54 -7.89 10.48
C TYR A 37 4.11 -8.32 10.18
N VAL A 38 3.90 -9.32 9.33
CA VAL A 38 2.60 -9.99 9.17
C VAL A 38 2.23 -10.69 10.47
N ASP A 39 3.15 -11.46 11.06
CA ASP A 39 2.94 -12.17 12.32
C ASP A 39 2.64 -11.18 13.46
N LEU A 40 3.39 -10.08 13.48
CA LEU A 40 3.18 -9.02 14.48
C LEU A 40 1.80 -8.37 14.34
N ALA A 41 1.36 -8.10 13.11
CA ALA A 41 0.03 -7.55 12.85
C ALA A 41 -1.07 -8.53 13.27
N ALA A 42 -0.94 -9.81 12.89
CA ALA A 42 -1.86 -10.87 13.27
C ALA A 42 -2.00 -11.01 14.80
N ALA A 43 -0.88 -11.10 15.52
CA ALA A 43 -0.84 -11.22 16.97
C ALA A 43 -1.48 -10.04 17.72
N ASN A 44 -1.62 -8.91 17.04
CA ASN A 44 -2.12 -7.65 17.63
C ASN A 44 -3.43 -7.17 17.01
N ASP A 45 -4.17 -7.99 16.25
CA ASP A 45 -5.39 -7.58 15.54
C ASP A 45 -5.19 -6.23 14.82
N ALA A 46 -4.16 -6.17 13.97
CA ALA A 46 -3.78 -5.00 13.21
C ALA A 46 -3.91 -5.27 11.70
N ILE A 47 -4.10 -4.22 10.92
CA ILE A 47 -3.93 -4.24 9.46
C ILE A 47 -2.44 -4.16 9.17
N VAL A 48 -1.99 -4.82 8.10
CA VAL A 48 -0.62 -4.68 7.59
C VAL A 48 -0.62 -4.22 6.13
N ILE A 49 0.22 -3.24 5.82
CA ILE A 49 0.56 -2.92 4.43
C ILE A 49 1.55 -3.99 3.96
N ALA A 50 1.10 -4.77 2.99
CA ALA A 50 1.83 -5.90 2.40
C ALA A 50 2.51 -5.43 1.10
N LEU A 51 3.77 -4.99 1.21
CA LEU A 51 4.54 -4.49 0.08
C LEU A 51 4.97 -5.67 -0.80
N CYS A 52 4.52 -5.70 -2.05
CA CYS A 52 4.78 -6.78 -3.01
C CYS A 52 6.21 -6.72 -3.58
N ASN A 53 7.19 -6.80 -2.69
CA ASN A 53 8.63 -6.81 -2.95
C ASN A 53 9.31 -7.96 -2.21
N GLY A 54 10.46 -8.38 -2.77
CA GLY A 54 11.44 -9.24 -2.10
C GLY A 54 12.65 -8.42 -1.61
N GLU A 55 13.87 -8.90 -1.88
CA GLU A 55 15.10 -8.15 -1.56
C GLU A 55 15.25 -6.86 -2.38
N GLY A 56 14.43 -6.68 -3.41
CA GLY A 56 14.41 -5.52 -4.28
C GLY A 56 13.04 -5.29 -4.91
N ILE A 57 12.96 -4.31 -5.78
CA ILE A 57 11.75 -4.01 -6.55
C ILE A 57 11.43 -5.20 -7.47
N ALA A 58 10.19 -5.66 -7.45
CA ALA A 58 9.72 -6.72 -8.34
C ALA A 58 9.94 -6.33 -9.82
N LYS A 59 10.46 -7.28 -10.60
CA LYS A 59 10.83 -7.04 -12.01
C LYS A 59 9.60 -6.89 -12.93
N ASP A 60 8.50 -7.56 -12.59
CA ASP A 60 7.25 -7.62 -13.33
C ASP A 60 6.05 -7.96 -12.43
N ASN A 61 4.86 -8.09 -13.03
CA ASN A 61 3.64 -8.41 -12.29
C ASN A 61 3.58 -9.87 -11.82
N ASP A 62 4.23 -10.81 -12.53
CA ASP A 62 4.30 -12.20 -12.07
C ASP A 62 5.04 -12.28 -10.74
N GLU A 63 6.16 -11.56 -10.62
CA GLU A 63 6.92 -11.52 -9.37
C GLU A 63 6.17 -10.75 -8.26
N ARG A 64 5.45 -9.65 -8.59
CA ARG A 64 4.57 -8.97 -7.61
C ARG A 64 3.50 -9.90 -7.08
N MET A 65 2.87 -10.68 -7.96
CA MET A 65 1.82 -11.62 -7.57
C MET A 65 2.36 -12.78 -6.73
N MET A 66 3.58 -13.25 -7.00
CA MET A 66 4.26 -14.24 -6.18
C MET A 66 4.47 -13.70 -4.75
N TYR A 67 4.96 -12.47 -4.60
CA TYR A 67 5.13 -11.83 -3.29
C TYR A 67 3.78 -11.57 -2.60
N CYS A 68 2.76 -11.16 -3.36
CA CYS A 68 1.40 -11.01 -2.86
C CYS A 68 0.89 -12.32 -2.26
N GLN A 69 1.04 -13.43 -2.99
CA GLN A 69 0.62 -14.75 -2.53
C GLN A 69 1.37 -15.16 -1.26
N THR A 70 2.70 -15.00 -1.22
CA THR A 70 3.52 -15.30 -0.04
C THR A 70 3.03 -14.57 1.21
N LEU A 71 2.74 -13.27 1.09
CA LEU A 71 2.27 -12.44 2.20
C LEU A 71 0.83 -12.80 2.61
N LEU A 72 -0.03 -13.10 1.63
CA LEU A 72 -1.41 -13.53 1.88
C LEU A 72 -1.45 -14.86 2.62
N GLU A 73 -0.71 -15.87 2.15
CA GLU A 73 -0.60 -17.19 2.78
C GLU A 73 -0.09 -17.05 4.21
N ARG A 74 0.97 -16.24 4.44
CA ARG A 74 1.50 -15.98 5.77
C ARG A 74 0.46 -15.35 6.70
N GLY A 75 -0.31 -14.38 6.21
CA GLY A 75 -1.40 -13.77 7.00
C GLY A 75 -2.48 -14.78 7.36
N MET A 76 -2.92 -15.57 6.41
CA MET A 76 -3.95 -16.61 6.63
C MET A 76 -3.48 -17.71 7.58
N GLU A 77 -2.22 -18.14 7.51
CA GLU A 77 -1.63 -19.10 8.46
C GLU A 77 -1.69 -18.59 9.90
N HIS A 78 -1.59 -17.27 10.10
CA HIS A 78 -1.70 -16.61 11.40
C HIS A 78 -3.12 -16.12 11.74
N GLY A 79 -4.13 -16.53 10.96
CA GLY A 79 -5.55 -16.25 11.22
C GLY A 79 -6.02 -14.84 10.85
N MET A 80 -5.28 -14.13 10.00
CA MET A 80 -5.74 -12.86 9.45
C MET A 80 -6.79 -13.09 8.36
N GLU A 81 -7.75 -12.18 8.28
CA GLU A 81 -8.63 -12.09 7.11
C GLU A 81 -7.91 -11.42 5.94
N PRO A 82 -8.20 -11.78 4.68
CA PRO A 82 -7.60 -11.10 3.52
C PRO A 82 -7.79 -9.58 3.53
N THR A 83 -8.87 -9.09 4.14
CA THR A 83 -9.18 -7.66 4.29
C THR A 83 -8.25 -6.92 5.25
N ASP A 84 -7.52 -7.63 6.09
CA ASP A 84 -6.52 -7.07 7.01
C ASP A 84 -5.13 -6.92 6.35
N LEU A 85 -4.95 -7.42 5.11
CA LEU A 85 -3.75 -7.19 4.32
C LEU A 85 -4.07 -6.17 3.21
N TRP A 86 -3.34 -5.06 3.20
CA TRP A 86 -3.46 -4.02 2.18
C TRP A 86 -2.24 -4.08 1.27
N PHE A 87 -2.43 -4.64 0.07
CA PHE A 87 -1.33 -4.91 -0.85
C PHE A 87 -0.84 -3.64 -1.54
N ASP A 88 0.46 -3.39 -1.47
CA ASP A 88 1.12 -2.27 -2.13
C ASP A 88 1.99 -2.79 -3.28
N PRO A 89 1.62 -2.49 -4.55
CA PRO A 89 2.42 -2.90 -5.72
C PRO A 89 3.71 -2.10 -5.86
N LEU A 90 3.94 -1.11 -5.02
CA LEU A 90 4.96 -0.08 -5.06
C LEU A 90 4.81 0.87 -6.26
N PHE A 91 4.24 2.06 -6.02
CA PHE A 91 4.28 3.12 -7.03
C PHE A 91 5.72 3.54 -7.31
N LEU A 92 6.13 3.36 -8.58
CA LEU A 92 7.50 3.60 -9.02
C LEU A 92 7.70 5.07 -9.37
N VAL A 93 8.95 5.54 -9.24
CA VAL A 93 9.33 6.90 -9.65
C VAL A 93 9.18 7.04 -11.16
N VAL A 94 8.39 7.99 -11.64
CA VAL A 94 8.23 8.22 -13.09
C VAL A 94 9.56 8.53 -13.76
N LYS A 95 10.40 9.35 -13.11
CA LYS A 95 11.70 9.71 -13.66
C LYS A 95 12.62 8.49 -13.80
N GLY A 96 12.78 8.02 -15.02
CA GLY A 96 13.63 6.87 -15.36
C GLY A 96 12.91 5.50 -15.33
N MET A 97 11.61 5.46 -14.97
CA MET A 97 10.80 4.23 -14.94
C MET A 97 9.41 4.45 -15.58
N GLN A 98 9.35 5.24 -16.65
CA GLN A 98 8.11 5.58 -17.34
C GLN A 98 7.41 4.36 -17.93
N ASP A 99 8.18 3.43 -18.48
CA ASP A 99 7.72 2.18 -19.08
C ASP A 99 7.08 1.20 -18.10
N LYS A 100 7.40 1.36 -16.80
CA LYS A 100 6.90 0.49 -15.73
C LYS A 100 5.60 0.97 -15.08
N GLN A 101 5.12 2.17 -15.40
CA GLN A 101 3.97 2.76 -14.72
C GLN A 101 2.67 1.98 -14.99
N MET A 102 2.47 1.51 -16.21
CA MET A 102 1.28 0.73 -16.58
C MET A 102 1.25 -0.62 -15.87
N GLU A 103 2.40 -1.30 -15.71
CA GLU A 103 2.48 -2.56 -14.97
C GLU A 103 1.96 -2.43 -13.53
N VAL A 104 2.27 -1.30 -12.85
CA VAL A 104 1.80 -1.04 -11.49
C VAL A 104 0.28 -0.87 -11.45
N LEU A 105 -0.29 -0.14 -12.42
CA LEU A 105 -1.74 0.03 -12.53
C LEU A 105 -2.45 -1.30 -12.84
N GLU A 106 -1.88 -2.12 -13.73
CA GLU A 106 -2.38 -3.47 -14.03
C GLU A 106 -2.34 -4.37 -12.79
N CYS A 107 -1.27 -4.29 -11.98
CA CYS A 107 -1.17 -5.03 -10.72
C CYS A 107 -2.31 -4.65 -9.74
N ILE A 108 -2.66 -3.36 -9.63
CA ILE A 108 -3.81 -2.92 -8.82
C ILE A 108 -5.10 -3.57 -9.33
N LYS A 109 -5.28 -3.63 -10.66
CA LYS A 109 -6.43 -4.32 -11.26
C LYS A 109 -6.45 -5.80 -10.88
N MET A 110 -5.30 -6.48 -10.92
CA MET A 110 -5.21 -7.90 -10.53
C MET A 110 -5.62 -8.10 -9.07
N PHE A 111 -5.16 -7.23 -8.14
CA PHE A 111 -5.62 -7.27 -6.74
C PHE A 111 -7.12 -7.07 -6.62
N SER A 112 -7.67 -6.10 -7.35
CA SER A 112 -9.11 -5.83 -7.36
C SER A 112 -9.93 -7.02 -7.88
N ASP A 113 -9.46 -7.68 -8.93
CA ASP A 113 -10.12 -8.86 -9.51
C ASP A 113 -10.11 -10.07 -8.55
N MET A 114 -9.12 -10.13 -7.66
CA MET A 114 -9.02 -11.13 -6.59
C MET A 114 -9.82 -10.74 -5.33
N GLY A 115 -10.44 -9.56 -5.30
CA GLY A 115 -11.15 -9.06 -4.12
C GLY A 115 -10.23 -8.60 -2.98
N LEU A 116 -8.95 -8.33 -3.26
CA LEU A 116 -7.98 -7.89 -2.27
C LEU A 116 -7.97 -6.37 -2.14
N ASN A 117 -7.73 -5.89 -0.91
CA ASN A 117 -7.50 -4.47 -0.66
C ASN A 117 -6.12 -4.05 -1.15
N SER A 118 -6.03 -2.86 -1.74
CA SER A 118 -4.77 -2.30 -2.21
C SER A 118 -4.51 -0.89 -1.66
N THR A 119 -3.24 -0.54 -1.56
CA THR A 119 -2.78 0.78 -1.12
C THR A 119 -1.52 1.18 -1.87
N GLY A 120 -1.03 2.39 -1.65
CA GLY A 120 0.26 2.82 -2.16
C GLY A 120 0.59 4.27 -1.84
N GLY A 121 1.88 4.58 -1.78
CA GLY A 121 2.40 5.92 -1.52
C GLY A 121 2.46 6.75 -2.81
N LEU A 122 1.49 7.64 -3.04
CA LEU A 122 1.40 8.44 -4.28
C LEU A 122 2.65 9.28 -4.54
N SER A 123 3.21 9.90 -3.51
CA SER A 123 4.36 10.80 -3.64
C SER A 123 5.65 10.11 -4.12
N ASN A 124 5.70 8.77 -4.11
CA ASN A 124 6.80 8.01 -4.71
C ASN A 124 6.86 8.27 -6.22
N ASN A 125 5.71 8.27 -6.89
CA ASN A 125 5.63 8.46 -8.34
C ASN A 125 6.24 9.78 -8.80
N SER A 126 5.93 10.87 -8.11
CA SER A 126 6.40 12.22 -8.43
C SER A 126 7.75 12.59 -7.78
N ASN A 127 8.41 11.65 -7.11
CA ASN A 127 9.69 11.93 -6.46
C ASN A 127 10.76 12.40 -7.48
N GLY A 128 11.52 13.44 -7.10
CA GLY A 128 12.52 14.05 -7.99
C GLY A 128 11.95 14.95 -9.10
N MET A 129 10.63 15.13 -9.19
CA MET A 129 10.00 16.05 -10.12
C MET A 129 9.91 17.49 -9.54
N PRO A 130 9.82 18.53 -10.38
CA PRO A 130 9.62 19.89 -9.91
C PRO A 130 8.39 20.03 -9.01
N LYS A 131 8.50 20.76 -7.91
CA LYS A 131 7.45 20.86 -6.88
C LYS A 131 6.07 21.26 -7.42
N HIS A 132 6.01 22.15 -8.42
CA HIS A 132 4.75 22.61 -8.98
C HIS A 132 4.04 21.58 -9.87
N ILE A 133 4.76 20.56 -10.36
CA ILE A 133 4.20 19.48 -11.19
C ILE A 133 3.72 18.30 -10.33
N ARG A 134 4.35 18.06 -9.18
CA ARG A 134 4.07 16.89 -8.33
C ARG A 134 2.58 16.72 -8.00
N PRO A 135 1.84 17.74 -7.53
CA PRO A 135 0.41 17.59 -7.25
C PRO A 135 -0.42 17.19 -8.47
N ILE A 136 -0.03 17.62 -9.66
CA ILE A 136 -0.73 17.27 -10.90
C ILE A 136 -0.50 15.78 -11.21
N MET A 137 0.76 15.32 -11.11
CA MET A 137 1.12 13.93 -11.35
C MET A 137 0.44 13.01 -10.35
N ASP A 138 0.50 13.34 -9.05
CA ASP A 138 -0.11 12.54 -7.99
C ASP A 138 -1.64 12.48 -8.15
N SER A 139 -2.28 13.57 -8.59
CA SER A 139 -3.72 13.60 -8.89
C SER A 139 -4.10 12.72 -10.08
N ALA A 140 -3.30 12.75 -11.15
CA ALA A 140 -3.53 11.91 -12.32
C ALA A 140 -3.35 10.43 -11.97
N LEU A 141 -2.28 10.09 -11.23
CA LEU A 141 -2.01 8.72 -10.81
C LEU A 141 -3.13 8.17 -9.93
N VAL A 142 -3.57 8.93 -8.92
CA VAL A 142 -4.64 8.43 -8.03
C VAL A 142 -5.94 8.19 -8.78
N ALA A 143 -6.30 9.06 -9.73
CA ALA A 143 -7.49 8.86 -10.55
C ALA A 143 -7.39 7.60 -11.41
N MET A 144 -6.25 7.36 -12.07
CA MET A 144 -6.00 6.14 -12.83
C MET A 144 -6.03 4.89 -11.95
N ALA A 145 -5.38 4.94 -10.79
CA ALA A 145 -5.33 3.82 -9.86
C ALA A 145 -6.71 3.50 -9.27
N MET A 146 -7.54 4.50 -8.96
CA MET A 146 -8.92 4.30 -8.52
C MET A 146 -9.78 3.61 -9.59
N MET A 147 -9.58 3.95 -10.87
CA MET A 147 -10.26 3.26 -11.98
C MET A 147 -9.85 1.79 -12.10
N GLN A 148 -8.66 1.42 -11.65
CA GLN A 148 -8.19 0.03 -11.55
C GLN A 148 -8.63 -0.67 -10.25
N GLY A 149 -9.29 0.03 -9.33
CA GLY A 149 -9.82 -0.56 -8.10
C GLY A 149 -8.96 -0.32 -6.86
N LEU A 150 -8.03 0.65 -6.88
CA LEU A 150 -7.29 1.04 -5.67
C LEU A 150 -8.26 1.37 -4.52
N THR A 151 -8.09 0.72 -3.36
CA THR A 151 -9.00 0.87 -2.21
C THR A 151 -8.56 1.94 -1.21
N SER A 152 -7.27 2.23 -1.14
CA SER A 152 -6.71 3.27 -0.27
C SER A 152 -5.41 3.85 -0.84
N ALA A 153 -4.95 4.99 -0.31
CA ALA A 153 -3.68 5.59 -0.69
C ALA A 153 -3.05 6.38 0.46
N ILE A 154 -1.72 6.39 0.52
CA ILE A 154 -0.96 7.28 1.38
C ILE A 154 -0.71 8.57 0.59
N VAL A 155 -1.29 9.67 1.07
CA VAL A 155 -1.26 10.97 0.37
C VAL A 155 -0.79 12.08 1.29
N ASN A 156 -0.28 13.17 0.71
CA ASN A 156 -0.03 14.40 1.46
C ASN A 156 -1.37 15.08 1.76
N PRO A 157 -1.78 15.20 3.03
CA PRO A 157 -3.08 15.81 3.39
C PRO A 157 -3.16 17.31 3.08
N ASN A 158 -2.04 17.97 2.86
CA ASN A 158 -1.99 19.39 2.48
C ASN A 158 -2.13 19.61 0.97
N ASP A 159 -2.12 18.55 0.17
CA ASP A 159 -2.38 18.64 -1.25
C ASP A 159 -3.87 18.35 -1.51
N LEU A 160 -4.63 19.42 -1.72
CA LEU A 160 -6.08 19.33 -1.88
C LEU A 160 -6.52 18.65 -3.20
N ARG A 161 -5.66 18.56 -4.20
CA ARG A 161 -6.01 17.96 -5.49
C ARG A 161 -6.19 16.44 -5.41
N PRO A 162 -5.17 15.65 -5.03
CA PRO A 162 -5.37 14.20 -4.85
C PRO A 162 -6.37 13.89 -3.73
N VAL A 163 -6.42 14.71 -2.66
CA VAL A 163 -7.37 14.53 -1.55
C VAL A 163 -8.83 14.68 -2.02
N SER A 164 -9.14 15.61 -2.92
CA SER A 164 -10.51 15.78 -3.42
C SER A 164 -11.00 14.56 -4.21
N TYR A 165 -10.14 13.89 -4.98
CA TYR A 165 -10.51 12.67 -5.71
C TYR A 165 -10.83 11.50 -4.78
N THR A 166 -10.08 11.33 -3.68
CA THR A 166 -10.34 10.26 -2.71
C THR A 166 -11.65 10.47 -1.93
N HIS A 167 -12.09 11.71 -1.75
CA HIS A 167 -13.35 12.03 -1.07
C HIS A 167 -14.59 11.82 -1.97
N LEU A 168 -14.46 11.90 -3.28
CA LEU A 168 -15.59 11.65 -4.19
C LEU A 168 -16.14 10.24 -4.06
N ARG A 169 -15.30 9.24 -3.78
CA ARG A 169 -15.73 7.85 -3.56
C ARG A 169 -16.44 7.62 -2.22
N ALA A 170 -16.16 8.42 -1.20
CA ALA A 170 -16.76 8.29 0.13
C ALA A 170 -18.23 8.72 0.17
N HIS A 171 -18.73 9.38 -0.85
CA HIS A 171 -20.13 9.84 -0.93
C HIS A 171 -21.03 8.93 -1.79
N GLU A 172 -20.50 7.89 -2.42
CA GLU A 172 -21.24 6.98 -3.30
C GLU A 172 -21.63 5.65 -2.62
N THR A 173 -21.31 5.47 -1.36
CA THR A 173 -21.73 4.35 -0.51
C THR A 173 -22.60 4.84 0.64
#